data_0fd615f7a271ee15086907d46065fef3
#
_entry.id   0fd615f7a271ee15086907d46065fef3
#
_cell.length_a   1.000
_cell.length_b   1.000
_cell.length_c   1.000
_cell.angle_alpha   90.00
_cell.angle_beta   90.00
_cell.angle_gamma   90.00
#
_symmetry.space_group_name_H-M   'P 1'
#
loop_
_entity.id
_entity.type
_entity.pdbx_description
1 polymer ?
#
loop_
_entity_poly.entity_id
_entity_poly.type
_entity_poly.pdbx_seq_one_letter_code
_entity_poly.pdbx_strand_id
1 'polypeptide(L)'
;PVVKLSANFGIQSATYVPDVVTDPIQYMNMRNQAELNEGKLTVTYNRDDILEYEEGMKHDKYIYPASDWYDLCYQNGFLQQYNARVSGGTDKISYSLGGGYMNQRGIMVANDDAERFSWDMKINAQVTKRLKVGVSLLGNLRYNTDPIYGVSTTVNVINRALPIFGTQLPDGKWLSTWLSTPGRNNPENPLMELHEGNTKRQFHRILGRINIGYDLPWGIKYNANLGYVKVDHYSKDFKHAMYTYNPKTLERKNFSAYVSAKDWDNNAINYTFYNTLSWGKSFGGNHNFNVMVGTEYKRYDGKNFQAKKRD
;
A
#
# COMPACT_ATOMS: atom_id res chain seq x y z
N PRO A 1 14.79 35.25 0.40
CA PRO A 1 14.45 33.83 0.48
C PRO A 1 13.60 33.54 1.70
N VAL A 2 12.66 32.60 1.58
CA VAL A 2 11.82 32.08 2.66
C VAL A 2 12.13 30.61 2.83
N VAL A 3 12.38 30.20 4.09
CA VAL A 3 12.56 28.79 4.46
C VAL A 3 11.33 28.34 5.26
N LYS A 4 10.74 27.22 4.88
CA LYS A 4 9.64 26.59 5.62
C LYS A 4 10.04 25.17 5.99
N LEU A 5 9.89 24.83 7.27
CA LEU A 5 10.11 23.50 7.79
C LEU A 5 8.82 23.04 8.46
N SER A 6 8.46 21.79 8.28
CA SER A 6 7.34 21.17 8.99
C SER A 6 7.66 19.73 9.37
N ALA A 7 7.18 19.32 10.53
CA ALA A 7 7.22 17.95 11.00
C ALA A 7 5.82 17.59 11.52
N ASN A 8 5.33 16.43 11.10
CA ASN A 8 4.05 15.91 11.54
C ASN A 8 4.27 14.50 12.10
N PHE A 9 3.65 14.22 13.23
CA PHE A 9 3.66 12.93 13.88
C PHE A 9 2.21 12.50 14.12
N GLY A 10 1.93 11.24 13.91
CA GLY A 10 0.59 10.70 14.12
C GLY A 10 0.62 9.26 14.59
N ILE A 11 -0.36 8.91 15.40
CA ILE A 11 -0.68 7.54 15.76
C ILE A 11 -1.91 7.15 14.95
N GLN A 12 -1.87 5.97 14.36
CA GLN A 12 -2.95 5.41 13.58
C GLN A 12 -3.47 4.17 14.30
N SER A 13 -4.77 4.04 14.41
CA SER A 13 -5.44 2.87 14.95
C SER A 13 -6.61 2.47 14.05
N ALA A 14 -7.07 1.24 14.15
CA ALA A 14 -8.28 0.82 13.47
C ALA A 14 -9.46 1.69 13.97
N THR A 15 -10.18 2.33 13.04
CA THR A 15 -11.32 3.17 13.38
C THR A 15 -12.58 2.35 13.71
N TYR A 16 -12.61 1.13 13.27
CA TYR A 16 -13.67 0.17 13.51
C TYR A 16 -13.08 -1.24 13.54
N VAL A 17 -13.40 -1.96 14.59
CA VAL A 17 -13.16 -3.40 14.74
C VAL A 17 -14.52 -4.04 14.94
N PRO A 18 -14.91 -5.03 14.12
CA PRO A 18 -16.17 -5.74 14.32
C PRO A 18 -16.22 -6.40 15.69
N ASP A 19 -17.37 -6.37 16.32
CA ASP A 19 -17.64 -7.15 17.53
C ASP A 19 -17.85 -8.62 17.12
N VAL A 20 -16.88 -9.44 17.45
CA VAL A 20 -16.86 -10.87 17.09
C VAL A 20 -16.78 -11.74 18.33
N VAL A 21 -17.24 -12.98 18.20
CA VAL A 21 -17.14 -13.96 19.28
C VAL A 21 -15.68 -14.37 19.46
N THR A 22 -15.08 -13.97 20.56
CA THR A 22 -13.69 -14.33 20.93
C THR A 22 -13.62 -15.45 21.98
N ASP A 23 -14.73 -15.76 22.64
CA ASP A 23 -14.85 -16.86 23.60
C ASP A 23 -15.07 -18.18 22.85
N PRO A 24 -14.18 -19.18 23.01
CA PRO A 24 -14.30 -20.48 22.35
C PRO A 24 -15.55 -21.26 22.76
N ILE A 25 -15.96 -21.20 24.03
CA ILE A 25 -17.12 -21.91 24.52
C ILE A 25 -18.39 -21.34 23.96
N GLN A 26 -18.49 -20.00 23.95
CA GLN A 26 -19.59 -19.30 23.29
C GLN A 26 -19.66 -19.66 21.79
N TYR A 27 -18.52 -19.65 21.09
CA TYR A 27 -18.44 -20.02 19.69
C TYR A 27 -18.95 -21.44 19.43
N MET A 28 -18.48 -22.43 20.22
CA MET A 28 -18.89 -23.84 20.09
C MET A 28 -20.38 -24.02 20.30
N ASN A 29 -20.94 -23.37 21.33
CA ASN A 29 -22.37 -23.41 21.61
C ASN A 29 -23.21 -22.76 20.51
N MET A 30 -22.79 -21.59 20.01
CA MET A 30 -23.46 -20.91 18.89
C MET A 30 -23.43 -21.76 17.61
N ARG A 31 -22.31 -22.41 17.33
CA ARG A 31 -22.17 -23.31 16.18
C ARG A 31 -23.12 -24.50 16.29
N ASN A 32 -23.15 -25.14 17.44
CA ASN A 32 -24.08 -26.26 17.70
C ASN A 32 -25.54 -25.82 17.55
N GLN A 33 -25.90 -24.65 18.08
CA GLN A 33 -27.25 -24.11 17.95
C GLN A 33 -27.63 -23.85 16.49
N ALA A 34 -26.71 -23.31 15.70
CA ALA A 34 -26.93 -23.09 14.27
C ALA A 34 -27.17 -24.42 13.53
N GLU A 35 -26.44 -25.46 13.86
CA GLU A 35 -26.60 -26.80 13.27
C GLU A 35 -27.94 -27.45 13.65
N LEU A 36 -28.37 -27.32 14.90
CA LEU A 36 -29.70 -27.78 15.31
C LEU A 36 -30.82 -27.01 14.60
N ASN A 37 -30.65 -25.69 14.43
CA ASN A 37 -31.61 -24.88 13.68
C ASN A 37 -31.69 -25.27 12.19
N GLU A 38 -30.60 -25.78 11.61
CA GLU A 38 -30.57 -26.38 10.28
C GLU A 38 -31.23 -27.77 10.20
N GLY A 39 -31.70 -28.33 11.31
CA GLY A 39 -32.33 -29.65 11.41
C GLY A 39 -31.33 -30.81 11.47
N LYS A 40 -30.05 -30.55 11.78
CA LYS A 40 -29.07 -31.62 11.99
C LYS A 40 -29.36 -32.38 13.27
N LEU A 41 -29.22 -33.72 13.22
CA LEU A 41 -29.41 -34.61 14.38
C LEU A 41 -28.18 -34.70 15.27
N THR A 42 -27.02 -34.29 14.76
CA THR A 42 -25.74 -34.30 15.48
C THR A 42 -25.08 -32.93 15.39
N VAL A 43 -24.38 -32.55 16.44
CA VAL A 43 -23.65 -31.28 16.51
C VAL A 43 -22.16 -31.50 16.33
N THR A 44 -21.46 -30.47 15.88
CA THR A 44 -20.01 -30.53 15.67
C THR A 44 -19.23 -30.71 16.97
N TYR A 45 -19.62 -30.00 18.04
CA TYR A 45 -18.94 -30.00 19.31
C TYR A 45 -19.86 -30.70 20.34
N ASN A 46 -19.51 -31.91 20.75
CA ASN A 46 -20.28 -32.60 21.76
C ASN A 46 -20.02 -31.99 23.15
N ARG A 47 -20.77 -32.46 24.17
CA ARG A 47 -20.65 -31.93 25.51
C ARG A 47 -19.27 -32.16 26.12
N ASP A 48 -18.66 -33.31 25.82
CA ASP A 48 -17.36 -33.68 26.39
C ASP A 48 -16.26 -32.84 25.80
N ASP A 49 -16.32 -32.51 24.48
CA ASP A 49 -15.41 -31.59 23.81
C ASP A 49 -15.46 -30.19 24.46
N ILE A 50 -16.67 -29.69 24.76
CA ILE A 50 -16.86 -28.37 25.37
C ILE A 50 -16.30 -28.34 26.80
N LEU A 51 -16.59 -29.38 27.62
CA LEU A 51 -16.10 -29.46 28.98
C LEU A 51 -14.59 -29.65 29.04
N GLU A 52 -14.02 -30.48 28.15
CA GLU A 52 -12.57 -30.63 28.02
C GLU A 52 -11.92 -29.28 27.65
N TYR A 53 -12.53 -28.53 26.73
CA TYR A 53 -11.98 -27.25 26.30
C TYR A 53 -12.03 -26.24 27.44
N GLU A 54 -13.16 -26.11 28.12
CA GLU A 54 -13.35 -25.19 29.25
C GLU A 54 -12.33 -25.44 30.38
N GLU A 55 -12.10 -26.69 30.73
CA GLU A 55 -11.09 -27.05 31.75
C GLU A 55 -9.68 -26.84 31.24
N GLY A 56 -9.41 -27.24 29.98
CA GLY A 56 -8.11 -27.12 29.34
C GLY A 56 -7.61 -25.68 29.17
N MET A 57 -8.50 -24.72 28.93
CA MET A 57 -8.16 -23.29 28.87
C MET A 57 -7.47 -22.77 30.14
N LYS A 58 -7.69 -23.39 31.29
CA LYS A 58 -7.06 -23.00 32.56
C LYS A 58 -5.60 -23.46 32.66
N HIS A 59 -5.19 -24.42 31.84
CA HIS A 59 -3.92 -25.11 31.97
C HIS A 59 -2.98 -24.95 30.78
N ASP A 60 -3.50 -24.91 29.53
CA ASP A 60 -2.69 -24.87 28.31
C ASP A 60 -3.35 -24.02 27.22
N LYS A 61 -2.87 -22.79 27.11
CA LYS A 61 -3.32 -21.84 26.09
C LYS A 61 -2.94 -22.20 24.65
N TYR A 62 -2.04 -23.15 24.45
CA TYR A 62 -1.64 -23.57 23.11
C TYR A 62 -2.54 -24.68 22.57
N ILE A 63 -2.97 -25.59 23.44
CA ILE A 63 -3.90 -26.65 23.11
C ILE A 63 -5.35 -26.11 23.08
N TYR A 64 -5.68 -25.21 24.02
CA TYR A 64 -7.02 -24.67 24.23
C TYR A 64 -7.00 -23.14 24.14
N PRO A 65 -6.70 -22.58 22.96
CA PRO A 65 -6.60 -21.14 22.78
C PRO A 65 -7.96 -20.43 22.89
N ALA A 66 -7.90 -19.16 23.32
CA ALA A 66 -8.98 -18.20 23.21
C ALA A 66 -8.44 -17.00 22.41
N SER A 67 -8.40 -17.13 21.10
CA SER A 67 -7.73 -16.17 20.23
C SER A 67 -8.66 -15.05 19.84
N ASP A 68 -8.35 -13.82 20.27
CA ASP A 68 -8.87 -12.60 19.68
C ASP A 68 -7.98 -12.19 18.50
N TRP A 69 -8.42 -12.52 17.30
CA TRP A 69 -7.63 -12.31 16.10
C TRP A 69 -7.47 -10.83 15.72
N TYR A 70 -8.38 -9.96 16.17
CA TYR A 70 -8.20 -8.53 15.97
C TYR A 70 -7.12 -7.97 16.88
N ASP A 71 -7.14 -8.32 18.16
CA ASP A 71 -6.11 -7.90 19.12
C ASP A 71 -4.73 -8.46 18.75
N LEU A 72 -4.67 -9.69 18.25
CA LEU A 72 -3.44 -10.35 17.82
C LEU A 72 -2.84 -9.78 16.52
N CYS A 73 -3.67 -9.35 15.58
CA CYS A 73 -3.23 -8.95 14.23
C CYS A 73 -3.13 -7.44 14.03
N TYR A 74 -3.80 -6.64 14.87
CA TYR A 74 -3.75 -5.19 14.78
C TYR A 74 -2.86 -4.58 15.85
N GLN A 75 -2.27 -3.46 15.50
CA GLN A 75 -1.46 -2.63 16.40
C GLN A 75 -1.72 -1.15 16.10
N ASN A 76 -1.20 -0.29 16.95
CA ASN A 76 -1.15 1.12 16.62
C ASN A 76 0.02 1.37 15.65
N GLY A 77 -0.28 1.96 14.51
CA GLY A 77 0.70 2.42 13.55
C GLY A 77 1.26 3.78 13.94
N PHE A 78 2.47 4.08 13.47
CA PHE A 78 3.12 5.36 13.69
C PHE A 78 3.45 6.03 12.36
N LEU A 79 3.04 7.29 12.21
CA LEU A 79 3.34 8.14 11.06
C LEU A 79 4.28 9.24 11.47
N GLN A 80 5.36 9.43 10.71
CA GLN A 80 6.22 10.60 10.80
C GLN A 80 6.45 11.18 9.41
N GLN A 81 6.35 12.50 9.31
CA GLN A 81 6.54 13.22 8.05
C GLN A 81 7.32 14.50 8.30
N TYR A 82 8.33 14.72 7.49
CA TYR A 82 9.19 15.90 7.52
C TYR A 82 9.17 16.56 6.16
N ASN A 83 9.03 17.88 6.10
CA ASN A 83 9.12 18.63 4.87
C ASN A 83 9.99 19.88 5.08
N ALA A 84 10.79 20.17 4.07
CA ALA A 84 11.59 21.38 3.98
C ALA A 84 11.36 22.06 2.65
N ARG A 85 11.23 23.38 2.64
CA ARG A 85 11.09 24.17 1.43
C ARG A 85 11.85 25.45 1.53
N VAL A 86 12.57 25.77 0.47
CA VAL A 86 13.24 27.06 0.28
C VAL A 86 12.67 27.71 -0.97
N SER A 87 12.27 28.96 -0.88
CA SER A 87 11.79 29.72 -2.02
C SER A 87 12.26 31.17 -1.97
N GLY A 88 12.40 31.79 -3.12
CA GLY A 88 12.83 33.16 -3.24
C GLY A 88 12.83 33.63 -4.69
N GLY A 89 13.30 34.81 -4.90
CA GLY A 89 13.43 35.36 -6.24
C GLY A 89 13.79 36.83 -6.24
N THR A 90 13.91 37.35 -7.46
CA THR A 90 14.00 38.73 -7.83
C THR A 90 12.93 39.04 -8.86
N ASP A 91 12.84 40.24 -9.37
CA ASP A 91 11.91 40.61 -10.47
C ASP A 91 12.11 39.77 -11.75
N LYS A 92 13.29 39.14 -11.90
CA LYS A 92 13.63 38.35 -13.08
C LYS A 92 13.67 36.86 -12.88
N ILE A 93 13.86 36.39 -11.63
CA ILE A 93 14.03 34.96 -11.33
C ILE A 93 13.20 34.63 -10.12
N SER A 94 12.42 33.56 -10.18
CA SER A 94 11.80 32.94 -9.01
C SER A 94 12.20 31.48 -8.90
N TYR A 95 12.40 30.98 -7.69
CA TYR A 95 12.72 29.60 -7.44
C TYR A 95 11.98 29.06 -6.22
N SER A 96 11.71 27.78 -6.25
CA SER A 96 11.20 27.00 -5.12
C SER A 96 11.80 25.60 -5.19
N LEU A 97 12.39 25.18 -4.06
CA LEU A 97 12.99 23.87 -3.86
C LEU A 97 12.32 23.25 -2.64
N GLY A 98 11.79 22.06 -2.75
CA GLY A 98 11.15 21.34 -1.68
C GLY A 98 11.67 19.89 -1.59
N GLY A 99 11.73 19.38 -0.37
CA GLY A 99 12.01 17.97 -0.07
C GLY A 99 11.12 17.49 1.05
N GLY A 100 10.72 16.23 0.99
CA GLY A 100 9.89 15.59 2.01
C GLY A 100 10.28 14.14 2.22
N TYR A 101 10.18 13.70 3.46
CA TYR A 101 10.31 12.32 3.88
C TYR A 101 9.10 11.92 4.71
N MET A 102 8.57 10.74 4.46
CA MET A 102 7.49 10.14 5.23
C MET A 102 7.86 8.68 5.52
N ASN A 103 7.68 8.29 6.77
CA ASN A 103 7.71 6.90 7.19
C ASN A 103 6.41 6.59 7.93
N GLN A 104 5.77 5.51 7.58
CA GLN A 104 4.52 5.05 8.14
C GLN A 104 4.63 3.55 8.44
N ARG A 105 4.48 3.21 9.71
CA ARG A 105 4.15 1.84 10.11
C ARG A 105 2.65 1.70 10.09
N GLY A 106 2.13 0.69 9.43
CA GLY A 106 0.71 0.42 9.35
C GLY A 106 0.13 -0.19 10.62
N ILE A 107 -1.14 -0.53 10.55
CA ILE A 107 -1.90 -1.04 11.70
C ILE A 107 -1.88 -2.57 11.81
N MET A 108 -1.27 -3.29 10.87
CA MET A 108 -1.00 -4.72 10.98
C MET A 108 0.29 -4.96 11.76
N VAL A 109 0.36 -6.08 12.50
CA VAL A 109 1.54 -6.40 13.35
C VAL A 109 2.80 -6.72 12.55
N ALA A 110 2.68 -7.07 11.25
CA ALA A 110 3.81 -7.39 10.38
C ALA A 110 3.52 -7.01 8.92
N ASN A 111 4.61 -6.69 8.19
CA ASN A 111 4.59 -6.43 6.75
C ASN A 111 3.54 -5.39 6.30
N ASP A 112 3.47 -4.27 7.01
CA ASP A 112 2.56 -3.17 6.71
C ASP A 112 3.29 -1.83 6.92
N ASP A 113 4.31 -1.58 6.09
CA ASP A 113 5.17 -0.40 6.19
C ASP A 113 5.19 0.37 4.88
N ALA A 114 5.26 1.70 4.98
CA ALA A 114 5.43 2.58 3.84
C ALA A 114 6.48 3.66 4.12
N GLU A 115 7.36 3.88 3.15
CA GLU A 115 8.35 4.93 3.16
C GLU A 115 8.27 5.74 1.87
N ARG A 116 8.37 7.06 1.96
CA ARG A 116 8.30 7.94 0.79
C ARG A 116 9.28 9.09 0.89
N PHE A 117 10.09 9.24 -0.15
CA PHE A 117 10.89 10.42 -0.42
C PHE A 117 10.26 11.22 -1.54
N SER A 118 10.19 12.51 -1.39
CA SER A 118 9.67 13.41 -2.42
C SER A 118 10.53 14.64 -2.54
N TRP A 119 10.65 15.18 -3.76
CA TRP A 119 11.30 16.45 -4.00
C TRP A 119 10.59 17.19 -5.12
N ASP A 120 10.64 18.50 -5.05
CA ASP A 120 10.17 19.38 -6.10
C ASP A 120 11.12 20.56 -6.28
N MET A 121 11.33 20.91 -7.54
CA MET A 121 12.09 22.08 -7.94
C MET A 121 11.29 22.84 -8.98
N LYS A 122 11.21 24.14 -8.82
CA LYS A 122 10.64 25.03 -9.83
C LYS A 122 11.49 26.28 -9.93
N ILE A 123 11.92 26.61 -11.15
CA ILE A 123 12.66 27.83 -11.46
C ILE A 123 11.97 28.50 -12.65
N ASN A 124 11.66 29.79 -12.54
CA ASN A 124 11.21 30.59 -13.66
C ASN A 124 12.15 31.80 -13.80
N ALA A 125 12.57 32.09 -15.03
CA ALA A 125 13.47 33.16 -15.34
C ALA A 125 12.94 34.00 -16.52
N GLN A 126 12.94 35.30 -16.33
CA GLN A 126 12.81 36.29 -17.40
C GLN A 126 14.22 36.56 -17.94
N VAL A 127 14.67 35.74 -18.92
CA VAL A 127 16.04 35.78 -19.47
C VAL A 127 16.32 37.07 -20.22
N THR A 128 15.33 37.53 -21.01
CA THR A 128 15.35 38.84 -21.67
C THR A 128 13.97 39.49 -21.56
N LYS A 129 13.79 40.70 -22.03
CA LYS A 129 12.46 41.35 -22.07
C LYS A 129 11.41 40.53 -22.83
N ARG A 130 11.84 39.61 -23.72
CA ARG A 130 10.97 38.81 -24.58
C ARG A 130 11.03 37.32 -24.30
N LEU A 131 12.08 36.80 -23.58
CA LEU A 131 12.29 35.38 -23.36
C LEU A 131 12.05 35.02 -21.90
N LYS A 132 11.12 34.10 -21.68
CA LYS A 132 10.83 33.48 -20.40
C LYS A 132 11.15 31.99 -20.48
N VAL A 133 11.82 31.48 -19.46
CA VAL A 133 12.14 30.05 -19.35
C VAL A 133 11.71 29.57 -17.99
N GLY A 134 10.96 28.47 -17.96
CA GLY A 134 10.56 27.78 -16.74
C GLY A 134 11.08 26.34 -16.76
N VAL A 135 11.60 25.89 -15.63
CA VAL A 135 12.00 24.50 -15.42
C VAL A 135 11.32 24.00 -14.15
N SER A 136 10.70 22.83 -14.24
CA SER A 136 10.19 22.14 -13.06
C SER A 136 10.58 20.68 -13.07
N LEU A 137 10.93 20.17 -11.89
CA LEU A 137 11.27 18.77 -11.64
C LEU A 137 10.52 18.32 -10.40
N LEU A 138 9.82 17.19 -10.51
CA LEU A 138 9.18 16.52 -9.36
C LEU A 138 9.68 15.09 -9.30
N GLY A 139 9.93 14.60 -8.10
CA GLY A 139 10.27 13.22 -7.87
C GLY A 139 9.54 12.65 -6.67
N ASN A 140 9.19 11.37 -6.79
CA ASN A 140 8.58 10.60 -5.72
C ASN A 140 9.13 9.19 -5.76
N LEU A 141 9.77 8.77 -4.67
CA LEU A 141 10.21 7.39 -4.44
C LEU A 141 9.38 6.84 -3.27
N ARG A 142 8.65 5.77 -3.51
CA ARG A 142 7.84 5.12 -2.50
C ARG A 142 8.21 3.65 -2.40
N TYR A 143 8.41 3.19 -1.18
CA TYR A 143 8.69 1.81 -0.80
C TYR A 143 7.57 1.34 0.10
N ASN A 144 6.99 0.19 -0.21
CA ASN A 144 5.96 -0.44 0.60
C ASN A 144 6.36 -1.89 0.87
N THR A 145 6.06 -2.34 2.07
CA THR A 145 6.06 -3.77 2.40
C THR A 145 4.64 -4.15 2.79
N ASP A 146 4.05 -5.09 2.07
CA ASP A 146 2.69 -5.56 2.30
C ASP A 146 2.71 -7.07 2.62
N PRO A 147 1.71 -7.61 3.33
CA PRO A 147 1.54 -9.05 3.48
C PRO A 147 1.48 -9.73 2.11
N ILE A 148 1.97 -10.97 2.01
CA ILE A 148 2.10 -11.68 0.72
C ILE A 148 0.79 -11.83 -0.05
N TYR A 149 -0.32 -11.96 0.66
CA TYR A 149 -1.65 -12.04 0.05
C TYR A 149 -2.36 -10.67 -0.08
N GLY A 150 -1.70 -9.59 0.39
CA GLY A 150 -2.23 -8.24 0.43
C GLY A 150 -3.15 -7.98 1.63
N VAL A 151 -3.21 -6.72 2.05
CA VAL A 151 -3.95 -6.28 3.25
C VAL A 151 -5.42 -6.72 3.21
N SER A 152 -6.10 -6.54 2.07
CA SER A 152 -7.53 -6.90 1.94
C SER A 152 -7.79 -8.39 2.16
N THR A 153 -6.94 -9.26 1.63
CA THR A 153 -7.06 -10.72 1.84
C THR A 153 -6.81 -11.08 3.28
N THR A 154 -5.78 -10.49 3.91
CA THR A 154 -5.46 -10.72 5.32
C THR A 154 -6.60 -10.29 6.23
N VAL A 155 -7.23 -9.13 5.99
CA VAL A 155 -8.42 -8.69 6.73
C VAL A 155 -9.56 -9.72 6.60
N ASN A 156 -9.80 -10.25 5.41
CA ASN A 156 -10.80 -11.30 5.21
C ASN A 156 -10.48 -12.59 5.98
N VAL A 157 -9.20 -12.95 6.11
CA VAL A 157 -8.77 -14.11 6.90
C VAL A 157 -8.98 -13.84 8.39
N ILE A 158 -8.63 -12.65 8.89
CA ILE A 158 -8.90 -12.23 10.27
C ILE A 158 -10.40 -12.33 10.60
N ASN A 159 -11.25 -11.79 9.73
CA ASN A 159 -12.72 -11.81 9.90
C ASN A 159 -13.32 -13.22 9.97
N ARG A 160 -12.63 -14.21 9.43
CA ARG A 160 -13.09 -15.60 9.37
C ARG A 160 -12.38 -16.52 10.38
N ALA A 161 -11.31 -16.06 10.99
CA ALA A 161 -10.55 -16.85 11.93
C ALA A 161 -11.38 -17.14 13.18
N LEU A 162 -11.29 -18.37 13.68
CA LEU A 162 -12.09 -18.82 14.80
C LEU A 162 -11.31 -18.68 16.12
N PRO A 163 -11.97 -18.42 17.24
CA PRO A 163 -11.31 -18.28 18.54
C PRO A 163 -10.61 -19.56 19.01
N ILE A 164 -10.99 -20.71 18.44
CA ILE A 164 -10.39 -22.04 18.71
C ILE A 164 -9.11 -22.31 17.89
N PHE A 165 -8.66 -21.39 17.06
CA PHE A 165 -7.40 -21.54 16.32
C PHE A 165 -6.25 -21.05 17.18
N GLY A 166 -5.18 -21.87 17.25
CA GLY A 166 -3.96 -21.52 17.97
C GLY A 166 -3.10 -20.52 17.21
N THR A 167 -2.24 -19.83 17.94
CA THR A 167 -1.31 -18.84 17.38
C THR A 167 0.01 -19.49 16.95
N GLN A 168 1.04 -19.39 17.76
CA GLN A 168 2.36 -19.93 17.49
C GLN A 168 2.98 -20.50 18.77
N LEU A 169 3.64 -21.66 18.67
CA LEU A 169 4.46 -22.21 19.75
C LEU A 169 5.76 -21.41 19.92
N PRO A 170 6.40 -21.47 21.10
CA PRO A 170 7.70 -20.84 21.33
C PRO A 170 8.81 -21.31 20.41
N ASP A 171 8.70 -22.51 19.82
CA ASP A 171 9.63 -23.05 18.83
C ASP A 171 9.35 -22.58 17.39
N GLY A 172 8.37 -21.68 17.21
CA GLY A 172 8.03 -21.08 15.92
C GLY A 172 7.00 -21.83 15.09
N LYS A 173 6.47 -22.96 15.56
CA LYS A 173 5.42 -23.69 14.84
C LYS A 173 4.07 -22.99 14.93
N TRP A 174 3.47 -22.71 13.79
CA TRP A 174 2.13 -22.15 13.68
C TRP A 174 1.08 -23.21 14.02
N LEU A 175 0.17 -22.88 14.91
CA LEU A 175 -0.86 -23.80 15.34
C LEU A 175 -2.14 -23.68 14.52
N SER A 176 -2.86 -24.78 14.41
CA SER A 176 -4.24 -24.87 13.95
C SER A 176 -5.17 -25.10 15.13
N THR A 177 -6.10 -26.01 14.98
CA THR A 177 -6.95 -26.54 16.04
C THR A 177 -6.96 -28.08 15.98
N TRP A 178 -7.20 -28.71 17.10
CA TRP A 178 -7.46 -30.15 17.17
C TRP A 178 -8.95 -30.48 16.96
N LEU A 179 -9.82 -29.49 17.12
CA LEU A 179 -11.25 -29.64 16.93
C LEU A 179 -11.63 -29.74 15.45
N SER A 180 -12.78 -30.34 15.19
CA SER A 180 -13.38 -30.36 13.86
C SER A 180 -13.84 -28.97 13.45
N THR A 181 -13.60 -28.62 12.20
CA THR A 181 -14.02 -27.33 11.60
C THR A 181 -14.79 -27.58 10.30
N PRO A 182 -16.08 -27.98 10.38
CA PRO A 182 -16.87 -28.32 9.20
C PRO A 182 -16.91 -27.18 8.17
N GLY A 183 -16.77 -27.54 6.90
CA GLY A 183 -16.75 -26.58 5.81
C GLY A 183 -15.41 -25.84 5.61
N ARG A 184 -14.38 -26.16 6.38
CA ARG A 184 -13.04 -25.59 6.26
C ARG A 184 -12.00 -26.70 6.08
N ASN A 185 -11.39 -26.73 4.90
CA ASN A 185 -10.37 -27.74 4.59
C ASN A 185 -9.00 -27.40 5.20
N ASN A 186 -8.72 -26.11 5.43
CA ASN A 186 -7.49 -25.64 6.03
C ASN A 186 -7.79 -24.64 7.14
N PRO A 187 -7.24 -24.85 8.35
CA PRO A 187 -7.30 -23.84 9.39
C PRO A 187 -6.45 -22.65 8.97
N GLU A 188 -7.09 -21.52 8.81
CA GLU A 188 -6.45 -20.26 8.48
C GLU A 188 -5.81 -19.69 9.77
N ASN A 189 -4.52 -19.35 9.69
CA ASN A 189 -3.84 -18.64 10.77
C ASN A 189 -3.40 -17.26 10.24
N PRO A 190 -4.12 -16.19 10.61
CA PRO A 190 -3.82 -14.85 10.11
C PRO A 190 -2.41 -14.36 10.43
N LEU A 191 -1.88 -14.70 11.61
CA LEU A 191 -0.51 -14.34 12.01
C LEU A 191 0.53 -15.03 11.13
N MET A 192 0.31 -16.31 10.80
CA MET A 192 1.19 -17.01 9.87
C MET A 192 1.21 -16.31 8.51
N GLU A 193 0.06 -15.92 7.98
CA GLU A 193 -0.02 -15.23 6.70
C GLU A 193 0.64 -13.84 6.72
N LEU A 194 0.61 -13.15 7.85
CA LEU A 194 1.29 -11.89 8.05
C LEU A 194 2.82 -12.02 8.09
N HIS A 195 3.35 -13.13 8.63
CA HIS A 195 4.78 -13.30 8.87
C HIS A 195 5.51 -14.13 7.80
N GLU A 196 4.84 -15.11 7.19
CA GLU A 196 5.47 -16.09 6.30
C GLU A 196 5.55 -15.65 4.83
N GLY A 197 5.63 -14.37 4.61
CA GLY A 197 5.89 -13.81 3.30
C GLY A 197 5.50 -12.35 3.19
N ASN A 198 6.07 -11.70 2.20
CA ASN A 198 5.77 -10.30 1.95
C ASN A 198 5.88 -9.95 0.46
N THR A 199 5.25 -8.86 0.12
CA THR A 199 5.42 -8.16 -1.16
C THR A 199 6.11 -6.83 -0.90
N LYS A 200 7.33 -6.68 -1.41
CA LYS A 200 8.06 -5.40 -1.40
C LYS A 200 7.82 -4.68 -2.72
N ARG A 201 7.28 -3.47 -2.65
CA ARG A 201 7.01 -2.64 -3.82
C ARG A 201 7.84 -1.38 -3.78
N GLN A 202 8.40 -1.03 -4.93
CA GLN A 202 9.09 0.22 -5.15
C GLN A 202 8.39 0.95 -6.29
N PHE A 203 8.00 2.17 -6.05
CA PHE A 203 7.36 3.02 -7.04
C PHE A 203 8.15 4.32 -7.16
N HIS A 204 8.81 4.51 -8.29
CA HIS A 204 9.59 5.68 -8.59
C HIS A 204 8.91 6.47 -9.70
N ARG A 205 8.71 7.76 -9.48
CA ARG A 205 8.16 8.65 -10.49
C ARG A 205 8.98 9.93 -10.53
N ILE A 206 9.46 10.26 -11.74
CA ILE A 206 10.16 11.51 -12.01
C ILE A 206 9.41 12.22 -13.11
N LEU A 207 9.12 13.50 -12.92
CA LEU A 207 8.47 14.36 -13.88
C LEU A 207 9.33 15.61 -14.08
N GLY A 208 9.77 15.82 -15.30
CA GLY A 208 10.48 17.03 -15.73
C GLY A 208 9.65 17.83 -16.72
N ARG A 209 9.69 19.14 -16.61
CA ARG A 209 9.06 20.05 -17.57
C ARG A 209 9.95 21.24 -17.83
N ILE A 210 10.09 21.59 -19.10
CA ILE A 210 10.72 22.84 -19.56
C ILE A 210 9.65 23.62 -20.32
N ASN A 211 9.46 24.87 -19.95
CA ASN A 211 8.57 25.81 -20.63
C ASN A 211 9.39 26.96 -21.17
N ILE A 212 9.17 27.31 -22.43
CA ILE A 212 9.81 28.44 -23.10
C ILE A 212 8.71 29.35 -23.66
N GLY A 213 8.69 30.59 -23.24
CA GLY A 213 7.81 31.62 -23.79
C GLY A 213 8.64 32.71 -24.47
N TYR A 214 8.29 33.06 -25.71
CA TYR A 214 8.96 34.12 -26.47
C TYR A 214 7.96 35.07 -27.11
N ASP A 215 8.09 36.37 -26.76
CA ASP A 215 7.28 37.42 -27.33
C ASP A 215 7.90 37.86 -28.66
N LEU A 216 7.27 37.47 -29.76
CA LEU A 216 7.64 37.80 -31.13
C LEU A 216 7.12 39.24 -31.50
N PRO A 217 7.64 39.85 -32.57
CA PRO A 217 7.06 41.09 -33.12
C PRO A 217 5.56 40.93 -33.42
N TRP A 218 4.87 42.06 -33.56
CA TRP A 218 3.44 42.16 -33.91
C TRP A 218 2.46 41.53 -32.90
N GLY A 219 2.89 41.32 -31.62
CA GLY A 219 2.03 40.79 -30.60
C GLY A 219 1.83 39.26 -30.67
N ILE A 220 2.63 38.58 -31.45
CA ILE A 220 2.63 37.10 -31.49
C ILE A 220 3.40 36.55 -30.29
N LYS A 221 2.85 35.53 -29.66
CA LYS A 221 3.50 34.79 -28.55
C LYS A 221 3.77 33.35 -28.97
N TYR A 222 4.99 32.95 -28.87
CA TYR A 222 5.40 31.55 -29.02
C TYR A 222 5.56 30.91 -27.65
N ASN A 223 4.95 29.73 -27.46
CA ASN A 223 5.15 28.92 -26.27
C ASN A 223 5.52 27.49 -26.68
N ALA A 224 6.59 26.98 -26.10
CA ALA A 224 7.01 25.59 -26.24
C ALA A 224 7.08 24.92 -24.86
N ASN A 225 6.65 23.68 -24.79
CA ASN A 225 6.68 22.88 -23.57
C ASN A 225 7.24 21.49 -23.88
N LEU A 226 8.27 21.12 -23.18
CA LEU A 226 8.83 19.77 -23.18
C LEU A 226 8.53 19.11 -21.84
N GLY A 227 7.81 18.01 -21.86
CA GLY A 227 7.49 17.18 -20.70
C GLY A 227 8.19 15.82 -20.79
N TYR A 228 8.69 15.36 -19.67
CA TYR A 228 9.29 14.04 -19.48
C TYR A 228 8.70 13.41 -18.23
N VAL A 229 8.16 12.20 -18.34
CA VAL A 229 7.69 11.42 -17.20
C VAL A 229 8.30 10.04 -17.26
N LYS A 230 9.03 9.66 -16.22
CA LYS A 230 9.51 8.30 -16.02
C LYS A 230 8.79 7.70 -14.84
N VAL A 231 8.29 6.48 -15.02
CA VAL A 231 7.67 5.67 -13.96
C VAL A 231 8.35 4.31 -13.97
N ASP A 232 8.91 3.94 -12.82
CA ASP A 232 9.43 2.60 -12.55
C ASP A 232 8.60 2.00 -11.42
N HIS A 233 8.02 0.84 -11.67
CA HIS A 233 7.29 0.08 -10.66
C HIS A 233 7.87 -1.32 -10.58
N TYR A 234 8.57 -1.58 -9.49
CA TYR A 234 9.17 -2.88 -9.18
C TYR A 234 8.43 -3.53 -8.00
N SER A 235 8.14 -4.82 -8.12
CA SER A 235 7.54 -5.61 -7.03
C SER A 235 8.29 -6.92 -6.89
N LYS A 236 8.62 -7.26 -5.66
CA LYS A 236 9.20 -8.54 -5.29
C LYS A 236 8.32 -9.23 -4.25
N ASP A 237 7.74 -10.35 -4.65
CA ASP A 237 6.97 -11.21 -3.77
C ASP A 237 7.88 -12.34 -3.29
N PHE A 238 7.87 -12.61 -2.00
CA PHE A 238 8.53 -13.77 -1.42
C PHE A 238 7.60 -14.44 -0.41
N LYS A 239 7.43 -15.75 -0.56
CA LYS A 239 6.55 -16.55 0.29
C LYS A 239 7.30 -17.80 0.76
N HIS A 240 7.35 -18.00 2.08
CA HIS A 240 7.77 -19.24 2.67
C HIS A 240 6.74 -20.36 2.46
N ALA A 241 7.14 -21.59 2.59
CA ALA A 241 6.21 -22.70 2.75
C ALA A 241 5.51 -22.56 4.09
N MET A 242 4.18 -22.62 4.09
CA MET A 242 3.34 -22.41 5.27
C MET A 242 2.76 -23.72 5.74
N TYR A 243 2.95 -24.01 7.01
CA TYR A 243 2.45 -25.21 7.67
C TYR A 243 1.79 -24.82 8.98
N THR A 244 0.70 -25.49 9.30
CA THR A 244 0.11 -25.44 10.63
C THR A 244 0.21 -26.81 11.29
N TYR A 245 0.20 -26.82 12.61
CA TYR A 245 0.34 -28.03 13.41
C TYR A 245 -0.89 -28.22 14.30
N ASN A 246 -1.35 -29.45 14.40
CA ASN A 246 -2.36 -29.81 15.40
C ASN A 246 -1.74 -29.62 16.80
N PRO A 247 -2.35 -28.84 17.70
CA PRO A 247 -1.74 -28.55 19.00
C PRO A 247 -1.61 -29.75 19.94
N LYS A 248 -2.45 -30.79 19.82
CA LYS A 248 -2.38 -32.01 20.64
C LYS A 248 -1.37 -33.02 20.08
N THR A 249 -1.39 -33.26 18.79
CA THR A 249 -0.60 -34.36 18.17
C THR A 249 0.68 -33.87 17.51
N LEU A 250 0.83 -32.56 17.29
CA LEU A 250 1.88 -31.94 16.49
C LEU A 250 1.95 -32.47 15.05
N GLU A 251 0.87 -33.08 14.57
CA GLU A 251 0.73 -33.47 13.18
C GLU A 251 0.68 -32.23 12.30
N ARG A 252 1.52 -32.24 11.26
CA ARG A 252 1.64 -31.14 10.31
C ARG A 252 0.52 -31.17 9.28
N LYS A 253 -0.13 -30.03 9.08
CA LYS A 253 -1.07 -29.78 7.97
C LYS A 253 -0.46 -28.75 7.02
N ASN A 254 -0.52 -29.03 5.73
CA ASN A 254 0.00 -28.12 4.72
C ASN A 254 -1.05 -27.02 4.41
N PHE A 255 -0.68 -25.75 4.57
CA PHE A 255 -1.45 -24.63 4.06
C PHE A 255 -0.96 -24.24 2.67
N SER A 256 0.36 -24.07 2.51
CA SER A 256 1.03 -23.84 1.23
C SER A 256 2.39 -24.51 1.25
N ALA A 257 2.52 -25.65 0.60
CA ALA A 257 3.72 -26.49 0.66
C ALA A 257 4.93 -25.93 -0.11
N TYR A 258 4.80 -24.80 -0.77
CA TYR A 258 5.81 -24.30 -1.70
C TYR A 258 6.38 -22.96 -1.25
N VAL A 259 7.70 -22.86 -1.30
CA VAL A 259 8.40 -21.57 -1.35
C VAL A 259 8.21 -20.98 -2.74
N SER A 260 7.94 -19.72 -2.82
CA SER A 260 7.86 -19.05 -4.12
C SER A 260 8.41 -17.63 -4.06
N ALA A 261 9.07 -17.25 -5.15
CA ALA A 261 9.54 -15.90 -5.41
C ALA A 261 8.96 -15.42 -6.75
N LYS A 262 8.56 -14.16 -6.80
CA LYS A 262 8.10 -13.51 -8.02
C LYS A 262 8.70 -12.11 -8.07
N ASP A 263 9.35 -11.80 -9.18
CA ASP A 263 9.79 -10.45 -9.50
C ASP A 263 8.97 -9.91 -10.67
N TRP A 264 8.52 -8.68 -10.53
CA TRP A 264 7.79 -7.96 -11.55
C TRP A 264 8.33 -6.54 -11.66
N ASP A 265 8.62 -6.12 -12.89
CA ASP A 265 9.15 -4.82 -13.23
C ASP A 265 8.34 -4.21 -14.37
N ASN A 266 7.90 -2.98 -14.19
CA ASN A 266 7.19 -2.20 -15.20
C ASN A 266 7.81 -0.81 -15.29
N ASN A 267 8.47 -0.55 -16.39
CA ASN A 267 9.14 0.71 -16.69
C ASN A 267 8.40 1.42 -17.81
N ALA A 268 8.06 2.68 -17.61
CA ALA A 268 7.42 3.50 -18.61
C ALA A 268 8.05 4.90 -18.70
N ILE A 269 8.24 5.37 -19.93
CA ILE A 269 8.72 6.73 -20.22
C ILE A 269 7.71 7.39 -21.15
N ASN A 270 7.32 8.60 -20.80
CA ASN A 270 6.47 9.46 -21.63
C ASN A 270 7.22 10.74 -21.99
N TYR A 271 7.29 11.05 -23.25
CA TYR A 271 7.72 12.33 -23.76
C TYR A 271 6.52 13.09 -24.31
N THR A 272 6.42 14.36 -23.98
CA THR A 272 5.42 15.25 -24.54
C THR A 272 6.10 16.52 -24.99
N PHE A 273 5.93 16.88 -26.25
CA PHE A 273 6.34 18.16 -26.78
C PHE A 273 5.13 18.83 -27.40
N TYR A 274 4.80 20.00 -26.93
CA TYR A 274 3.81 20.83 -27.60
C TYR A 274 4.28 22.28 -27.71
N ASN A 275 3.89 22.93 -28.80
CA ASN A 275 4.17 24.33 -29.03
C ASN A 275 2.95 25.03 -29.61
N THR A 276 2.86 26.31 -29.33
CA THR A 276 1.77 27.15 -29.78
C THR A 276 2.28 28.51 -30.23
N LEU A 277 1.67 29.03 -31.29
CA LEU A 277 1.73 30.43 -31.68
C LEU A 277 0.35 31.04 -31.39
N SER A 278 0.32 32.11 -30.62
CA SER A 278 -0.92 32.84 -30.33
C SER A 278 -0.76 34.30 -30.68
N TRP A 279 -1.81 34.91 -31.25
CA TRP A 279 -1.90 36.31 -31.57
C TRP A 279 -3.24 36.84 -31.09
N GLY A 280 -3.21 37.99 -30.44
CA GLY A 280 -4.41 38.69 -30.02
C GLY A 280 -4.34 40.16 -30.32
N LYS A 281 -5.41 40.71 -30.86
CA LYS A 281 -5.52 42.13 -31.17
C LYS A 281 -6.93 42.65 -31.01
N SER A 282 -7.06 43.82 -30.40
CA SER A 282 -8.31 44.55 -30.29
C SER A 282 -8.40 45.61 -31.40
N PHE A 283 -9.54 45.70 -32.05
CA PHE A 283 -9.85 46.65 -33.09
C PHE A 283 -11.07 47.48 -32.67
N GLY A 284 -11.01 48.79 -32.90
CA GLY A 284 -12.12 49.71 -32.61
C GLY A 284 -12.62 49.71 -31.18
N GLY A 285 -11.82 49.25 -30.23
CA GLY A 285 -12.17 49.21 -28.80
C GLY A 285 -13.17 48.10 -28.37
N ASN A 286 -13.95 47.55 -29.31
CA ASN A 286 -15.03 46.60 -29.03
C ASN A 286 -14.85 45.22 -29.66
N HIS A 287 -13.91 45.04 -30.58
CA HIS A 287 -13.69 43.75 -31.28
C HIS A 287 -12.35 43.16 -30.88
N ASN A 288 -12.39 42.03 -30.19
CA ASN A 288 -11.19 41.30 -29.75
C ASN A 288 -11.04 40.01 -30.54
N PHE A 289 -9.94 39.87 -31.28
CA PHE A 289 -9.59 38.67 -32.04
C PHE A 289 -8.45 37.95 -31.34
N ASN A 290 -8.62 36.66 -31.10
CA ASN A 290 -7.59 35.78 -30.60
C ASN A 290 -7.49 34.55 -31.51
N VAL A 291 -6.30 34.29 -32.01
CA VAL A 291 -5.98 33.14 -32.85
C VAL A 291 -4.85 32.37 -32.20
N MET A 292 -4.99 31.05 -32.15
CA MET A 292 -3.95 30.16 -31.66
C MET A 292 -3.82 28.96 -32.60
N VAL A 293 -2.59 28.62 -32.95
CA VAL A 293 -2.23 27.41 -33.71
C VAL A 293 -1.16 26.69 -32.93
N GLY A 294 -1.25 25.38 -32.88
CA GLY A 294 -0.28 24.58 -32.14
C GLY A 294 -0.10 23.18 -32.69
N THR A 295 0.97 22.55 -32.27
CA THR A 295 1.26 21.16 -32.56
C THR A 295 1.61 20.43 -31.25
N GLU A 296 1.25 19.14 -31.18
CA GLU A 296 1.58 18.29 -30.07
C GLU A 296 2.17 16.96 -30.58
N TYR A 297 3.25 16.54 -29.95
CA TYR A 297 3.85 15.23 -30.15
C TYR A 297 3.92 14.51 -28.80
N LYS A 298 3.41 13.27 -28.75
CA LYS A 298 3.51 12.38 -27.58
C LYS A 298 4.16 11.07 -27.98
N ARG A 299 5.04 10.59 -27.12
CA ARG A 299 5.63 9.26 -27.25
C ARG A 299 5.58 8.54 -25.91
N TYR A 300 5.13 7.31 -25.96
CA TYR A 300 5.12 6.40 -24.84
C TYR A 300 5.99 5.19 -25.15
N ASP A 301 6.96 4.91 -24.30
CA ASP A 301 7.78 3.71 -24.33
C ASP A 301 7.59 2.96 -23.00
N GLY A 302 7.08 1.74 -23.06
CA GLY A 302 6.83 0.92 -21.87
C GLY A 302 7.43 -0.48 -22.03
N LYS A 303 7.97 -1.00 -20.93
CA LYS A 303 8.49 -2.37 -20.84
C LYS A 303 7.94 -3.01 -19.59
N ASN A 304 7.56 -4.27 -19.69
CA ASN A 304 7.10 -5.08 -18.58
C ASN A 304 7.86 -6.41 -18.59
N PHE A 305 8.34 -6.82 -17.42
CA PHE A 305 9.01 -8.09 -17.22
C PHE A 305 8.47 -8.76 -15.95
N GLN A 306 8.29 -10.08 -16.01
CA GLN A 306 7.91 -10.89 -14.88
C GLN A 306 8.68 -12.19 -14.88
N ALA A 307 9.27 -12.54 -13.74
CA ALA A 307 9.84 -13.86 -13.49
C ALA A 307 9.20 -14.46 -12.24
N LYS A 308 8.99 -15.77 -12.25
CA LYS A 308 8.46 -16.51 -11.10
C LYS A 308 9.20 -17.82 -10.96
N LYS A 309 9.61 -18.12 -9.73
CA LYS A 309 10.13 -19.42 -9.32
C LYS A 309 9.25 -20.01 -8.21
N ARG A 310 9.07 -21.31 -8.23
CA ARG A 310 8.35 -22.09 -7.24
C ARG A 310 9.12 -23.38 -7.03
N ASP A 311 9.46 -23.68 -5.78
CA ASP A 311 10.15 -24.91 -5.36
C ASP A 311 9.22 -25.75 -4.49
#